data_68d4124974b9f7811abcbc299c399cac
#
_entry.id   68d4124974b9f7811abcbc299c399cac
#
_cell.length_a   1.000
_cell.length_b   1.000
_cell.length_c   1.000
_cell.angle_alpha   90.00
_cell.angle_beta   90.00
_cell.angle_gamma   90.00
#
_symmetry.space_group_name_H-M   'P 1'
#
loop_
_entity.id
_entity.type
_entity.pdbx_description
1 polymer ?
#
loop_
_entity_poly.entity_id
_entity_poly.type
_entity_poly.pdbx_seq_one_letter_code
_entity_poly.pdbx_strand_id
1 'polypeptide(L)'
;LRLVGSEMCIRDRTEALLKMGVPILGTSAENVDAAEDRELFDEILEQCEIPRPKGHTVFTAEEAKKAANELGYPVLVRPSYVLGGQGMQIAISDEDVDEFIGIINRIAQEHPILVDKYLQGKEIEVDAVCDGTDILIPGIMEHIERAGVHSGDSISVYPAQSISQHAKDTIVEYTKRLARSLHVIGMINIQFIVCGEDVYVIEVNPRSSRTVPYISKVTGIPIVPLATKVILGHTIRELGYEPGLQREADYIAIKMPVFSFEKLRGADIALGPEMKSTGECLGIGKTFNEALYKAFLGAGFHLPKYKK
;
A
#
# COMPACT_ATOMS: atom_id res chain seq x y z
N LEU A 1 -13.87 26.26 -12.43
CA LEU A 1 -14.12 25.14 -11.50
C LEU A 1 -13.33 23.92 -11.99
N ARG A 2 -12.15 23.72 -11.44
CA ARG A 2 -11.42 22.49 -11.62
C ARG A 2 -12.03 21.45 -10.67
N LEU A 3 -12.83 20.55 -11.19
CA LEU A 3 -13.11 19.27 -10.58
C LEU A 3 -11.86 18.38 -10.73
N VAL A 4 -10.82 18.68 -9.99
CA VAL A 4 -9.77 17.73 -9.74
C VAL A 4 -10.21 17.03 -8.46
N GLY A 5 -10.99 15.97 -8.61
CA GLY A 5 -11.23 15.02 -7.52
C GLY A 5 -9.94 14.27 -7.24
N SER A 6 -8.97 14.90 -6.55
CA SER A 6 -7.98 14.12 -5.85
C SER A 6 -8.70 13.49 -4.65
N GLU A 7 -8.28 12.31 -4.27
CA GLU A 7 -8.73 11.57 -3.10
C GLU A 7 -8.78 12.44 -1.83
N MET A 8 -7.79 13.33 -1.61
CA MET A 8 -7.78 14.36 -0.58
C MET A 8 -8.99 15.31 -0.63
N CYS A 9 -9.31 15.81 -1.83
CA CYS A 9 -10.42 16.77 -1.97
C CYS A 9 -11.79 16.13 -1.67
N ILE A 10 -11.92 14.82 -1.84
CA ILE A 10 -13.14 14.07 -1.49
C ILE A 10 -13.22 13.93 0.02
N ARG A 11 -12.15 13.50 0.66
CA ARG A 11 -12.07 13.29 2.11
C ARG A 11 -12.31 14.59 2.89
N ASP A 12 -11.60 15.67 2.56
CA ASP A 12 -11.73 16.97 3.23
C ASP A 12 -13.16 17.55 3.17
N ARG A 13 -13.99 17.06 2.24
CA ARG A 13 -15.38 17.49 2.09
C ARG A 13 -16.40 16.54 2.71
N THR A 14 -15.98 15.35 3.13
CA THR A 14 -16.88 14.33 3.65
C THR A 14 -17.63 14.83 4.87
N GLU A 15 -16.94 15.44 5.82
CA GLU A 15 -17.55 16.02 7.01
C GLU A 15 -18.57 17.12 6.69
N ALA A 16 -18.22 17.99 5.75
CA ALA A 16 -19.13 19.05 5.29
C ALA A 16 -20.36 18.47 4.58
N LEU A 17 -20.20 17.43 3.78
CA LEU A 17 -21.31 16.75 3.11
C LEU A 17 -22.23 16.05 4.12
N LEU A 18 -21.68 15.38 5.14
CA LEU A 18 -22.46 14.76 6.22
C LEU A 18 -23.25 15.79 7.00
N LYS A 19 -22.66 16.96 7.32
CA LYS A 19 -23.37 18.09 7.96
C LYS A 19 -24.53 18.64 7.11
N MET A 20 -24.43 18.48 5.79
CA MET A 20 -25.49 18.86 4.83
C MET A 20 -26.55 17.75 4.64
N GLY A 21 -26.42 16.61 5.32
CA GLY A 21 -27.32 15.46 5.18
C GLY A 21 -27.10 14.65 3.91
N VAL A 22 -25.94 14.78 3.25
CA VAL A 22 -25.59 13.96 2.07
C VAL A 22 -24.98 12.64 2.56
N PRO A 23 -25.58 11.49 2.23
CA PRO A 23 -25.04 10.19 2.64
C PRO A 23 -23.74 9.89 1.91
N ILE A 24 -22.76 9.38 2.64
CA ILE A 24 -21.52 8.84 2.07
C ILE A 24 -21.74 7.35 1.80
N LEU A 25 -21.40 6.91 0.60
CA LEU A 25 -21.50 5.51 0.19
C LEU A 25 -20.17 4.78 0.47
N GLY A 26 -20.25 3.52 0.90
CA GLY A 26 -19.09 2.70 1.22
C GLY A 26 -18.67 2.82 2.68
N THR A 27 -17.36 2.71 2.94
CA THR A 27 -16.80 2.83 4.29
C THR A 27 -17.04 4.23 4.84
N SER A 28 -17.47 4.33 6.10
CA SER A 28 -17.78 5.62 6.74
C SER A 28 -16.52 6.51 6.86
N ALA A 29 -16.71 7.82 6.90
CA ALA A 29 -15.62 8.77 7.07
C ALA A 29 -14.80 8.50 8.35
N GLU A 30 -15.50 8.21 9.46
CA GLU A 30 -14.88 7.91 10.75
C GLU A 30 -13.94 6.69 10.66
N ASN A 31 -14.33 5.65 9.92
CA ASN A 31 -13.53 4.45 9.76
C ASN A 31 -12.36 4.66 8.77
N VAL A 32 -12.52 5.55 7.79
CA VAL A 32 -11.42 5.98 6.91
C VAL A 32 -10.41 6.78 7.73
N ASP A 33 -10.87 7.75 8.52
CA ASP A 33 -10.01 8.57 9.37
C ASP A 33 -9.29 7.72 10.42
N ALA A 34 -9.95 6.72 11.00
CA ALA A 34 -9.34 5.78 11.96
C ALA A 34 -8.22 4.93 11.34
N ALA A 35 -8.28 4.63 10.05
CA ALA A 35 -7.20 3.93 9.35
C ALA A 35 -6.01 4.84 9.02
N GLU A 36 -6.23 6.16 8.94
CA GLU A 36 -5.20 7.15 8.58
C GLU A 36 -4.60 7.86 9.79
N ASP A 37 -5.36 7.99 10.88
CA ASP A 37 -4.86 8.51 12.14
C ASP A 37 -3.98 7.46 12.82
N ARG A 38 -2.74 7.84 13.16
CA ARG A 38 -1.77 6.89 13.71
C ARG A 38 -2.22 6.31 15.05
N GLU A 39 -2.70 7.13 15.96
CA GLU A 39 -3.06 6.68 17.31
C GLU A 39 -4.25 5.73 17.26
N LEU A 40 -5.29 6.11 16.50
CA LEU A 40 -6.47 5.26 16.31
C LEU A 40 -6.12 3.96 15.56
N PHE A 41 -5.28 4.04 14.56
CA PHE A 41 -4.84 2.85 13.83
C PHE A 41 -4.00 1.91 14.69
N ASP A 42 -3.14 2.45 15.55
CA ASP A 42 -2.37 1.68 16.51
C ASP A 42 -3.27 0.92 17.50
N GLU A 43 -4.32 1.57 18.03
CA GLU A 43 -5.33 0.94 18.88
C GLU A 43 -6.07 -0.19 18.16
N ILE A 44 -6.43 0.02 16.88
CA ILE A 44 -7.08 -1.00 16.04
C ILE A 44 -6.15 -2.20 15.86
N LEU A 45 -4.87 -1.99 15.56
CA LEU A 45 -3.91 -3.08 15.39
C LEU A 45 -3.70 -3.86 16.68
N GLU A 46 -3.63 -3.19 17.84
CA GLU A 46 -3.56 -3.84 19.14
C GLU A 46 -4.82 -4.69 19.42
N GLN A 47 -6.01 -4.14 19.21
CA GLN A 47 -7.28 -4.87 19.38
C GLN A 47 -7.38 -6.08 18.44
N CYS A 48 -6.82 -5.97 17.24
CA CYS A 48 -6.77 -7.05 16.27
C CYS A 48 -5.62 -8.04 16.53
N GLU A 49 -4.74 -7.81 17.50
CA GLU A 49 -3.52 -8.60 17.74
C GLU A 49 -2.64 -8.70 16.48
N ILE A 50 -2.50 -7.58 15.76
CA ILE A 50 -1.72 -7.49 14.52
C ILE A 50 -0.45 -6.68 14.78
N PRO A 51 0.74 -7.25 14.53
CA PRO A 51 1.99 -6.55 14.73
C PRO A 51 2.25 -5.48 13.65
N ARG A 52 2.85 -4.38 14.06
CA ARG A 52 3.36 -3.32 13.21
C ARG A 52 4.80 -2.98 13.54
N PRO A 53 5.53 -2.30 12.64
CA PRO A 53 6.84 -1.76 12.98
C PRO A 53 6.74 -0.85 14.20
N LYS A 54 7.66 -1.03 15.17
CA LYS A 54 7.74 -0.13 16.32
C LYS A 54 8.14 1.27 15.87
N GLY A 55 7.57 2.30 16.48
CA GLY A 55 7.88 3.67 16.13
C GLY A 55 7.52 4.67 17.22
N HIS A 56 8.04 5.89 17.08
CA HIS A 56 7.83 7.01 17.97
C HIS A 56 7.37 8.25 17.22
N THR A 57 6.48 9.00 17.84
CA THR A 57 6.12 10.35 17.40
C THR A 57 7.00 11.34 18.14
N VAL A 58 7.68 12.22 17.43
CA VAL A 58 8.67 13.16 17.98
C VAL A 58 8.49 14.54 17.38
N PHE A 59 9.02 15.57 18.06
CA PHE A 59 8.87 16.97 17.66
C PHE A 59 10.22 17.67 17.41
N THR A 60 11.31 17.08 17.90
CA THR A 60 12.65 17.66 17.78
C THR A 60 13.66 16.67 17.19
N ALA A 61 14.78 17.20 16.68
CA ALA A 61 15.87 16.38 16.15
C ALA A 61 16.51 15.51 17.24
N GLU A 62 16.63 16.03 18.44
CA GLU A 62 17.18 15.29 19.59
C GLU A 62 16.28 14.14 20.00
N GLU A 63 14.97 14.35 20.05
CA GLU A 63 14.00 13.28 20.30
C GLU A 63 14.04 12.22 19.19
N ALA A 64 14.18 12.63 17.93
CA ALA A 64 14.25 11.70 16.82
C ALA A 64 15.52 10.84 16.85
N LYS A 65 16.69 11.42 17.15
CA LYS A 65 17.91 10.65 17.32
C LYS A 65 17.81 9.67 18.48
N LYS A 66 17.23 10.10 19.60
CA LYS A 66 16.97 9.23 20.74
C LYS A 66 16.07 8.06 20.36
N ALA A 67 14.96 8.33 19.70
CA ALA A 67 14.04 7.30 19.20
C ALA A 67 14.72 6.35 18.20
N ALA A 68 15.51 6.87 17.27
CA ALA A 68 16.26 6.07 16.31
C ALA A 68 17.27 5.13 16.98
N ASN A 69 17.98 5.63 17.99
CA ASN A 69 18.93 4.83 18.78
C ASN A 69 18.22 3.75 19.62
N GLU A 70 17.06 4.04 20.20
CA GLU A 70 16.24 3.06 20.93
C GLU A 70 15.69 1.95 20.01
N LEU A 71 15.23 2.31 18.80
CA LEU A 71 14.75 1.37 17.79
C LEU A 71 15.88 0.58 17.12
N GLY A 72 17.09 1.15 17.11
CA GLY A 72 18.24 0.67 16.35
C GLY A 72 18.10 0.95 14.85
N TYR A 73 19.19 1.42 14.24
CA TYR A 73 19.24 1.68 12.79
C TYR A 73 19.13 0.41 11.95
N PRO A 74 18.62 0.48 10.71
CA PRO A 74 18.03 1.66 10.06
C PRO A 74 16.63 1.98 10.58
N VAL A 75 16.24 3.27 10.45
CA VAL A 75 14.89 3.76 10.77
C VAL A 75 14.31 4.53 9.60
N LEU A 76 12.99 4.57 9.53
CA LEU A 76 12.24 5.39 8.58
C LEU A 76 11.82 6.69 9.28
N VAL A 77 12.23 7.83 8.71
CA VAL A 77 11.88 9.16 9.22
C VAL A 77 10.89 9.79 8.25
N ARG A 78 9.75 10.25 8.74
CA ARG A 78 8.69 10.85 7.91
C ARG A 78 7.87 11.90 8.66
N PRO A 79 7.30 12.91 7.98
CA PRO A 79 6.27 13.76 8.57
C PRO A 79 5.02 12.92 8.92
N SER A 80 4.25 13.33 9.94
CA SER A 80 3.03 12.62 10.35
C SER A 80 1.91 12.68 9.31
N TYR A 81 1.87 13.76 8.54
CA TYR A 81 0.86 13.97 7.50
C TYR A 81 1.53 14.13 6.14
N VAL A 82 1.64 13.03 5.38
CA VAL A 82 2.16 13.05 4.01
C VAL A 82 1.35 12.16 3.11
N LEU A 83 1.19 12.63 1.87
CA LEU A 83 0.60 11.86 0.79
C LEU A 83 1.69 11.34 -0.14
N GLY A 84 1.56 10.08 -0.55
CA GLY A 84 2.44 9.46 -1.53
C GLY A 84 3.91 9.42 -1.11
N GLY A 85 4.19 9.31 0.21
CA GLY A 85 5.54 9.15 0.74
C GLY A 85 6.45 10.38 0.66
N GLN A 86 5.91 11.56 0.37
CA GLN A 86 6.72 12.78 0.27
C GLN A 86 7.46 13.09 1.58
N GLY A 87 8.77 13.33 1.50
CA GLY A 87 9.60 13.62 2.67
C GLY A 87 9.93 12.42 3.55
N MET A 88 9.59 11.19 3.14
CA MET A 88 10.01 9.96 3.83
C MET A 88 11.43 9.58 3.44
N GLN A 89 12.28 9.27 4.43
CA GLN A 89 13.67 8.88 4.22
C GLN A 89 14.09 7.75 5.15
N ILE A 90 15.01 6.90 4.70
CA ILE A 90 15.61 5.84 5.50
C ILE A 90 16.94 6.34 6.05
N ALA A 91 17.01 6.53 7.37
CA ALA A 91 18.21 6.95 8.06
C ALA A 91 18.99 5.74 8.57
N ILE A 92 20.31 5.78 8.43
CA ILE A 92 21.25 4.74 8.90
C ILE A 92 22.19 5.27 10.01
N SER A 93 22.15 6.56 10.27
CA SER A 93 22.97 7.24 11.28
C SER A 93 22.25 8.45 11.88
N ASP A 94 22.81 9.00 12.96
CA ASP A 94 22.32 10.23 13.61
C ASP A 94 22.43 11.44 12.66
N GLU A 95 23.49 11.48 11.83
CA GLU A 95 23.72 12.53 10.84
C GLU A 95 22.62 12.55 9.77
N ASP A 96 22.18 11.37 9.31
CA ASP A 96 21.06 11.26 8.37
C ASP A 96 19.76 11.78 9.00
N VAL A 97 19.52 11.46 10.26
CA VAL A 97 18.33 11.94 10.99
C VAL A 97 18.33 13.47 11.07
N ASP A 98 19.47 14.10 11.40
CA ASP A 98 19.59 15.57 11.46
C ASP A 98 19.33 16.20 10.08
N GLU A 99 19.89 15.64 9.01
CA GLU A 99 19.68 16.12 7.64
C GLU A 99 18.21 16.03 7.23
N PHE A 100 17.57 14.87 7.46
CA PHE A 100 16.18 14.62 7.04
C PHE A 100 15.20 15.46 7.83
N ILE A 101 15.41 15.67 9.12
CA ILE A 101 14.59 16.60 9.92
C ILE A 101 14.75 18.04 9.42
N GLY A 102 15.97 18.43 9.04
CA GLY A 102 16.21 19.73 8.41
C GLY A 102 15.40 19.89 7.09
N ILE A 103 15.23 18.84 6.31
CA ILE A 103 14.40 18.84 5.09
C ILE A 103 12.91 18.90 5.45
N ILE A 104 12.45 18.06 6.38
CA ILE A 104 11.05 18.00 6.83
C ILE A 104 10.60 19.35 7.38
N ASN A 105 11.40 19.98 8.24
CA ASN A 105 11.07 21.29 8.83
C ASN A 105 10.95 22.43 7.81
N ARG A 106 11.55 22.30 6.63
CA ARG A 106 11.36 23.24 5.53
C ARG A 106 10.03 23.07 4.81
N ILE A 107 9.49 21.86 4.82
CA ILE A 107 8.26 21.48 4.10
C ILE A 107 7.04 21.59 5.02
N ALA A 108 7.18 21.19 6.30
CA ALA A 108 6.09 21.06 7.27
C ALA A 108 6.53 21.51 8.67
N GLN A 109 6.56 22.83 8.89
CA GLN A 109 7.16 23.47 10.07
C GLN A 109 6.49 23.18 11.44
N GLU A 110 5.28 22.61 11.50
CA GLU A 110 4.52 22.46 12.76
C GLU A 110 3.91 21.05 12.94
N HIS A 111 4.37 20.05 12.18
CA HIS A 111 3.82 18.71 12.26
C HIS A 111 4.76 17.77 13.03
N PRO A 112 4.21 16.81 13.80
CA PRO A 112 4.99 15.77 14.42
C PRO A 112 5.75 14.96 13.36
N ILE A 113 6.92 14.45 13.75
CA ILE A 113 7.77 13.59 12.94
C ILE A 113 7.62 12.16 13.47
N LEU A 114 7.50 11.21 12.57
CA LEU A 114 7.46 9.80 12.88
C LEU A 114 8.82 9.17 12.63
N VAL A 115 9.30 8.42 13.59
CA VAL A 115 10.52 7.61 13.50
C VAL A 115 10.12 6.17 13.71
N ASP A 116 10.10 5.38 12.65
CA ASP A 116 9.66 4.00 12.67
C ASP A 116 10.85 3.05 12.42
N LYS A 117 10.85 1.88 13.07
CA LYS A 117 11.83 0.83 12.76
C LYS A 117 11.68 0.42 11.29
N TYR A 118 12.76 0.56 10.51
CA TYR A 118 12.77 0.06 9.15
C TYR A 118 12.95 -1.47 9.15
N LEU A 119 11.95 -2.17 8.64
CA LEU A 119 11.96 -3.63 8.52
C LEU A 119 12.52 -4.04 7.15
N GLN A 120 13.53 -4.90 7.18
CA GLN A 120 14.10 -5.49 5.96
C GLN A 120 13.38 -6.80 5.65
N GLY A 121 12.34 -6.72 4.84
CA GLY A 121 11.50 -7.86 4.49
C GLY A 121 10.95 -7.75 3.08
N LYS A 122 10.08 -8.68 2.75
CA LYS A 122 9.31 -8.68 1.50
C LYS A 122 8.05 -7.84 1.68
N GLU A 123 7.87 -6.86 0.82
CA GLU A 123 6.64 -6.08 0.82
C GLU A 123 5.57 -6.81 0.03
N ILE A 124 4.41 -6.96 0.66
CA ILE A 124 3.27 -7.69 0.13
C ILE A 124 2.07 -6.76 0.11
N GLU A 125 1.30 -6.80 -0.95
CA GLU A 125 0.12 -5.96 -1.13
C GLU A 125 -1.12 -6.83 -1.40
N VAL A 126 -2.23 -6.46 -0.75
CA VAL A 126 -3.53 -7.09 -0.92
C VAL A 126 -4.58 -6.03 -1.19
N ASP A 127 -5.30 -6.18 -2.30
CA ASP A 127 -6.56 -5.49 -2.54
C ASP A 127 -7.71 -6.46 -2.28
N ALA A 128 -8.71 -6.04 -1.51
CA ALA A 128 -9.85 -6.86 -1.18
C ALA A 128 -11.17 -6.08 -1.30
N VAL A 129 -12.27 -6.82 -1.40
CA VAL A 129 -13.64 -6.28 -1.32
C VAL A 129 -14.33 -6.85 -0.09
N CYS A 130 -14.96 -5.98 0.69
CA CYS A 130 -15.70 -6.35 1.90
C CYS A 130 -17.13 -5.82 1.84
N ASP A 131 -18.10 -6.66 2.20
CA ASP A 131 -19.54 -6.30 2.29
C ASP A 131 -20.00 -6.04 3.72
N GLY A 132 -19.05 -5.86 4.66
CA GLY A 132 -19.30 -5.71 6.09
C GLY A 132 -19.31 -7.02 6.87
N THR A 133 -19.42 -8.17 6.21
CA THR A 133 -19.45 -9.51 6.81
C THR A 133 -18.40 -10.41 6.19
N ASP A 134 -18.51 -10.58 4.88
CA ASP A 134 -17.62 -11.42 4.08
C ASP A 134 -16.57 -10.56 3.36
N ILE A 135 -15.41 -11.18 3.07
CA ILE A 135 -14.29 -10.53 2.40
C ILE A 135 -13.84 -11.40 1.24
N LEU A 136 -13.68 -10.80 0.07
CA LEU A 136 -13.09 -11.44 -1.10
C LEU A 136 -11.69 -10.88 -1.33
N ILE A 137 -10.69 -11.75 -1.36
CA ILE A 137 -9.30 -11.42 -1.66
C ILE A 137 -8.97 -12.04 -3.02
N PRO A 138 -8.85 -11.24 -4.09
CA PRO A 138 -8.58 -11.76 -5.43
C PRO A 138 -7.24 -12.47 -5.55
N GLY A 139 -6.23 -12.01 -4.80
CA GLY A 139 -4.90 -12.58 -4.77
C GLY A 139 -3.94 -11.78 -3.92
N ILE A 140 -2.76 -12.34 -3.69
CA ILE A 140 -1.67 -11.72 -2.92
C ILE A 140 -0.55 -11.35 -3.89
N MET A 141 -0.15 -10.08 -3.87
CA MET A 141 0.92 -9.52 -4.71
C MET A 141 2.19 -9.34 -3.90
N GLU A 142 3.34 -9.62 -4.50
CA GLU A 142 4.66 -9.42 -3.88
C GLU A 142 5.45 -8.38 -4.67
N HIS A 143 6.08 -7.43 -3.96
CA HIS A 143 6.99 -6.46 -4.56
C HIS A 143 8.40 -7.05 -4.72
N ILE A 144 9.03 -6.77 -5.85
CA ILE A 144 10.38 -7.27 -6.16
C ILE A 144 11.44 -6.38 -5.50
N GLU A 145 11.18 -5.09 -5.43
CA GLU A 145 12.07 -4.12 -4.81
C GLU A 145 12.13 -4.32 -3.29
N ARG A 146 13.14 -3.72 -2.68
CA ARG A 146 13.23 -3.63 -1.23
C ARG A 146 12.03 -2.86 -0.66
N ALA A 147 11.64 -3.16 0.56
CA ALA A 147 10.64 -2.41 1.29
C ALA A 147 10.99 -0.91 1.35
N GLY A 148 9.95 -0.06 1.33
CA GLY A 148 10.08 1.40 1.35
C GLY A 148 10.21 2.04 -0.03
N VAL A 149 10.03 1.30 -1.12
CA VAL A 149 9.74 1.84 -2.46
C VAL A 149 8.23 1.95 -2.62
N HIS A 150 7.73 3.09 -3.10
CA HIS A 150 6.30 3.29 -3.29
C HIS A 150 5.68 2.19 -4.17
N SER A 151 4.51 1.65 -3.78
CA SER A 151 3.86 0.52 -4.47
C SER A 151 3.59 0.79 -5.95
N GLY A 152 3.33 2.05 -6.34
CA GLY A 152 3.21 2.48 -7.74
C GLY A 152 4.50 2.33 -8.54
N ASP A 153 5.65 2.45 -7.89
CA ASP A 153 6.99 2.38 -8.50
C ASP A 153 7.61 0.99 -8.43
N SER A 154 7.01 0.09 -7.65
CA SER A 154 7.50 -1.27 -7.49
C SER A 154 7.01 -2.19 -8.60
N ILE A 155 7.88 -3.12 -8.99
CA ILE A 155 7.52 -4.27 -9.81
C ILE A 155 6.75 -5.23 -8.90
N SER A 156 5.48 -5.49 -9.22
CA SER A 156 4.65 -6.40 -8.44
C SER A 156 4.43 -7.70 -9.19
N VAL A 157 4.62 -8.83 -8.52
CA VAL A 157 4.37 -10.17 -9.07
C VAL A 157 3.13 -10.80 -8.44
N TYR A 158 2.33 -11.45 -9.25
CA TYR A 158 1.19 -12.26 -8.87
C TYR A 158 1.26 -13.63 -9.54
N PRO A 159 0.99 -14.72 -8.81
CA PRO A 159 0.89 -14.82 -7.35
C PRO A 159 2.21 -14.51 -6.64
N ALA A 160 2.16 -14.23 -5.33
CA ALA A 160 3.37 -14.06 -4.52
C ALA A 160 4.26 -15.30 -4.59
N GLN A 161 5.57 -15.10 -4.80
CA GLN A 161 6.51 -16.17 -5.18
C GLN A 161 7.40 -16.64 -4.03
N SER A 162 7.72 -15.76 -3.07
CA SER A 162 8.80 -16.03 -2.10
C SER A 162 8.34 -16.12 -0.64
N ILE A 163 7.06 -15.95 -0.36
CA ILE A 163 6.51 -16.09 1.00
C ILE A 163 5.94 -17.48 1.23
N SER A 164 6.01 -17.95 2.49
CA SER A 164 5.49 -19.24 2.89
C SER A 164 3.96 -19.30 2.87
N GLN A 165 3.39 -20.53 2.90
CA GLN A 165 1.95 -20.70 3.03
C GLN A 165 1.45 -20.16 4.37
N HIS A 166 2.25 -20.31 5.45
CA HIS A 166 1.92 -19.74 6.76
C HIS A 166 1.80 -18.21 6.70
N ALA A 167 2.73 -17.52 6.04
CA ALA A 167 2.65 -16.08 5.83
C ALA A 167 1.42 -15.68 5.00
N LYS A 168 1.09 -16.43 3.93
CA LYS A 168 -0.14 -16.20 3.14
C LYS A 168 -1.40 -16.34 4.00
N ASP A 169 -1.49 -17.39 4.81
CA ASP A 169 -2.63 -17.62 5.70
C ASP A 169 -2.77 -16.52 6.77
N THR A 170 -1.63 -16.06 7.31
CA THR A 170 -1.58 -14.94 8.26
C THR A 170 -2.04 -13.63 7.61
N ILE A 171 -1.59 -13.33 6.40
CA ILE A 171 -2.02 -12.15 5.62
C ILE A 171 -3.53 -12.17 5.39
N VAL A 172 -4.08 -13.32 5.01
CA VAL A 172 -5.53 -13.48 4.81
C VAL A 172 -6.30 -13.23 6.12
N GLU A 173 -5.81 -13.76 7.23
CA GLU A 173 -6.44 -13.58 8.53
C GLU A 173 -6.35 -12.12 9.01
N TYR A 174 -5.21 -11.46 8.86
CA TYR A 174 -5.05 -10.05 9.19
C TYR A 174 -5.94 -9.16 8.32
N THR A 175 -6.03 -9.44 7.03
CA THR A 175 -6.95 -8.75 6.11
C THR A 175 -8.40 -8.83 6.60
N LYS A 176 -8.84 -10.01 7.06
CA LYS A 176 -10.20 -10.20 7.59
C LYS A 176 -10.44 -9.43 8.89
N ARG A 177 -9.48 -9.48 9.82
CA ARG A 177 -9.60 -8.76 11.11
C ARG A 177 -9.67 -7.26 10.89
N LEU A 178 -8.78 -6.70 10.08
CA LEU A 178 -8.74 -5.27 9.77
C LEU A 178 -10.00 -4.79 9.06
N ALA A 179 -10.43 -5.49 8.02
CA ALA A 179 -11.63 -5.09 7.28
C ALA A 179 -12.89 -5.12 8.17
N ARG A 180 -12.98 -6.06 9.13
CA ARG A 180 -14.07 -6.10 10.10
C ARG A 180 -13.97 -5.00 11.14
N SER A 181 -12.80 -4.78 11.72
CA SER A 181 -12.58 -3.75 12.74
C SER A 181 -12.82 -2.35 12.20
N LEU A 182 -12.44 -2.10 10.95
CA LEU A 182 -12.67 -0.85 10.23
C LEU A 182 -14.06 -0.77 9.59
N HIS A 183 -14.94 -1.75 9.80
CA HIS A 183 -16.28 -1.81 9.21
C HIS A 183 -16.29 -1.47 7.72
N VAL A 184 -15.36 -2.04 6.96
CA VAL A 184 -15.18 -1.73 5.55
C VAL A 184 -16.38 -2.18 4.72
N ILE A 185 -16.87 -1.27 3.89
CA ILE A 185 -17.85 -1.54 2.84
C ILE A 185 -17.28 -1.08 1.51
N GLY A 186 -17.00 -2.02 0.62
CA GLY A 186 -16.34 -1.75 -0.65
C GLY A 186 -14.90 -2.24 -0.65
N MET A 187 -13.95 -1.43 -1.12
CA MET A 187 -12.56 -1.81 -1.28
C MET A 187 -11.70 -1.48 -0.06
N ILE A 188 -10.71 -2.32 0.18
CA ILE A 188 -9.62 -2.10 1.12
C ILE A 188 -8.31 -2.54 0.48
N ASN A 189 -7.27 -1.74 0.64
CA ASN A 189 -5.90 -2.05 0.28
C ASN A 189 -5.06 -2.14 1.54
N ILE A 190 -4.26 -3.19 1.67
CA ILE A 190 -3.39 -3.40 2.82
C ILE A 190 -1.99 -3.73 2.33
N GLN A 191 -1.00 -3.06 2.92
CA GLN A 191 0.41 -3.32 2.69
C GLN A 191 1.03 -3.98 3.92
N PHE A 192 1.77 -5.05 3.67
CA PHE A 192 2.45 -5.86 4.68
C PHE A 192 3.94 -5.91 4.42
N ILE A 193 4.72 -6.16 5.47
CA ILE A 193 6.11 -6.62 5.35
C ILE A 193 6.22 -8.00 5.98
N VAL A 194 6.81 -8.94 5.24
CA VAL A 194 7.09 -10.29 5.70
C VAL A 194 8.59 -10.43 5.97
N CYS A 195 8.95 -10.67 7.22
CA CYS A 195 10.31 -10.89 7.70
C CYS A 195 10.45 -12.34 8.19
N GLY A 196 10.96 -13.23 7.35
CA GLY A 196 10.92 -14.68 7.64
C GLY A 196 9.48 -15.17 7.66
N GLU A 197 8.99 -15.60 8.83
CA GLU A 197 7.59 -16.02 9.03
C GLU A 197 6.72 -14.94 9.67
N ASP A 198 7.33 -13.86 10.15
CA ASP A 198 6.61 -12.76 10.80
C ASP A 198 6.00 -11.80 9.77
N VAL A 199 4.74 -11.49 9.96
CA VAL A 199 3.96 -10.59 9.10
C VAL A 199 3.61 -9.31 9.86
N TYR A 200 3.97 -8.15 9.32
CA TYR A 200 3.68 -6.84 9.89
C TYR A 200 2.82 -6.03 8.94
N VAL A 201 1.85 -5.28 9.47
CA VAL A 201 1.08 -4.31 8.70
C VAL A 201 1.82 -2.97 8.70
N ILE A 202 1.95 -2.34 7.54
CA ILE A 202 2.58 -1.03 7.38
C ILE A 202 1.60 0.06 6.99
N GLU A 203 0.55 -0.28 6.22
CA GLU A 203 -0.45 0.68 5.77
C GLU A 203 -1.78 -0.02 5.48
N VAL A 204 -2.88 0.66 5.81
CA VAL A 204 -4.23 0.25 5.44
C VAL A 204 -4.97 1.43 4.81
N ASN A 205 -5.55 1.18 3.65
CA ASN A 205 -6.32 2.16 2.91
C ASN A 205 -7.72 1.60 2.65
N PRO A 206 -8.78 1.98 3.39
CA PRO A 206 -10.14 1.51 3.17
C PRO A 206 -10.78 2.18 1.95
N ARG A 207 -10.16 2.02 0.82
CA ARG A 207 -10.46 2.61 -0.47
C ARG A 207 -9.81 1.83 -1.61
N SER A 208 -10.07 2.24 -2.87
CA SER A 208 -9.37 1.72 -4.04
C SER A 208 -7.88 2.06 -4.03
N SER A 209 -7.07 1.17 -4.57
CA SER A 209 -5.64 1.34 -4.78
C SER A 209 -5.29 1.46 -6.27
N ARG A 210 -4.03 1.76 -6.56
CA ARG A 210 -3.49 1.80 -7.93
C ARG A 210 -3.29 0.41 -8.52
N THR A 211 -3.16 -0.62 -7.70
CA THR A 211 -2.98 -2.00 -8.11
C THR A 211 -4.29 -2.70 -8.50
N VAL A 212 -5.46 -2.11 -8.17
CA VAL A 212 -6.77 -2.67 -8.52
C VAL A 212 -6.94 -2.99 -10.02
N PRO A 213 -6.56 -2.14 -10.98
CA PRO A 213 -6.65 -2.50 -12.40
C PRO A 213 -5.78 -3.71 -12.77
N TYR A 214 -4.59 -3.81 -12.18
CA TYR A 214 -3.68 -4.93 -12.39
C TYR A 214 -4.25 -6.23 -11.83
N ILE A 215 -4.56 -6.26 -10.53
CA ILE A 215 -5.04 -7.49 -9.88
C ILE A 215 -6.39 -7.94 -10.45
N SER A 216 -7.28 -7.00 -10.79
CA SER A 216 -8.55 -7.30 -11.45
C SER A 216 -8.33 -8.00 -12.79
N LYS A 217 -7.39 -7.51 -13.61
CA LYS A 217 -7.09 -8.08 -14.92
C LYS A 217 -6.44 -9.46 -14.83
N VAL A 218 -5.50 -9.65 -13.90
CA VAL A 218 -4.76 -10.92 -13.79
C VAL A 218 -5.52 -12.02 -13.08
N THR A 219 -6.51 -11.69 -12.27
CA THR A 219 -7.37 -12.69 -11.62
C THR A 219 -8.66 -12.95 -12.38
N GLY A 220 -9.03 -12.05 -13.30
CA GLY A 220 -10.32 -12.08 -14.01
C GLY A 220 -11.50 -11.67 -13.14
N ILE A 221 -11.26 -11.21 -11.90
CA ILE A 221 -12.30 -10.74 -10.98
C ILE A 221 -12.53 -9.25 -11.21
N PRO A 222 -13.72 -8.81 -11.62
CA PRO A 222 -14.01 -7.41 -11.88
C PRO A 222 -14.20 -6.63 -10.57
N ILE A 223 -13.10 -6.28 -9.89
CA ILE A 223 -13.09 -5.75 -8.53
C ILE A 223 -13.92 -4.46 -8.41
N VAL A 224 -13.75 -3.50 -9.33
CA VAL A 224 -14.48 -2.23 -9.28
C VAL A 224 -16.00 -2.42 -9.45
N PRO A 225 -16.50 -3.15 -10.46
CA PRO A 225 -17.92 -3.49 -10.55
C PRO A 225 -18.46 -4.26 -9.33
N LEU A 226 -17.65 -5.19 -8.77
CA LEU A 226 -18.02 -5.95 -7.59
C LEU A 226 -18.17 -5.02 -6.37
N ALA A 227 -17.15 -4.21 -6.08
CA ALA A 227 -17.16 -3.26 -4.98
C ALA A 227 -18.30 -2.24 -5.11
N THR A 228 -18.59 -1.77 -6.32
CA THR A 228 -19.72 -0.86 -6.56
C THR A 228 -21.06 -1.51 -6.17
N LYS A 229 -21.28 -2.77 -6.54
CA LYS A 229 -22.50 -3.49 -6.16
C LYS A 229 -22.58 -3.72 -4.66
N VAL A 230 -21.45 -4.04 -4.01
CA VAL A 230 -21.35 -4.20 -2.57
C VAL A 230 -21.71 -2.88 -1.85
N ILE A 231 -21.17 -1.76 -2.30
CA ILE A 231 -21.49 -0.42 -1.78
C ILE A 231 -22.99 -0.09 -1.93
N LEU A 232 -23.63 -0.65 -2.97
CA LEU A 232 -25.07 -0.51 -3.20
C LEU A 232 -25.93 -1.52 -2.41
N GLY A 233 -25.32 -2.33 -1.53
CA GLY A 233 -26.00 -3.22 -0.59
C GLY A 233 -26.09 -4.69 -0.99
N HIS A 234 -25.41 -5.12 -2.06
CA HIS A 234 -25.32 -6.54 -2.40
C HIS A 234 -24.23 -7.22 -1.58
N THR A 235 -24.44 -8.47 -1.23
CA THR A 235 -23.41 -9.29 -0.59
C THR A 235 -22.51 -9.98 -1.63
N ILE A 236 -21.28 -10.33 -1.21
CA ILE A 236 -20.31 -11.05 -2.06
C ILE A 236 -20.93 -12.37 -2.55
N ARG A 237 -21.67 -13.09 -1.67
CA ARG A 237 -22.32 -14.36 -1.99
C ARG A 237 -23.46 -14.20 -3.00
N GLU A 238 -24.31 -13.17 -2.87
CA GLU A 238 -25.37 -12.87 -3.85
C GLU A 238 -24.80 -12.56 -5.23
N LEU A 239 -23.58 -12.04 -5.29
CA LEU A 239 -22.90 -11.75 -6.54
C LEU A 239 -22.17 -12.97 -7.14
N GLY A 240 -22.29 -14.15 -6.49
CA GLY A 240 -21.79 -15.43 -7.01
C GLY A 240 -20.33 -15.69 -6.66
N TYR A 241 -19.77 -15.03 -5.65
CA TYR A 241 -18.39 -15.24 -5.21
C TYR A 241 -18.34 -15.92 -3.85
N GLU A 242 -17.38 -16.83 -3.68
CA GLU A 242 -17.05 -17.39 -2.37
C GLU A 242 -16.10 -16.43 -1.62
N PRO A 243 -16.36 -16.17 -0.30
CA PRO A 243 -15.48 -15.36 0.51
C PRO A 243 -14.09 -15.97 0.71
N GLY A 244 -13.12 -15.13 0.99
CA GLY A 244 -11.73 -15.50 1.27
C GLY A 244 -10.80 -15.31 0.09
N LEU A 245 -9.61 -15.91 0.20
CA LEU A 245 -8.61 -15.90 -0.85
C LEU A 245 -9.08 -16.74 -2.04
N GLN A 246 -9.10 -16.13 -3.22
CA GLN A 246 -9.50 -16.80 -4.44
C GLN A 246 -8.36 -17.68 -4.97
N ARG A 247 -8.71 -18.63 -5.84
CA ARG A 247 -7.74 -19.53 -6.46
C ARG A 247 -6.70 -18.74 -7.25
N GLU A 248 -5.43 -19.02 -7.04
CA GLU A 248 -4.32 -18.45 -7.80
C GLU A 248 -4.37 -18.89 -9.27
N ALA A 249 -3.94 -18.01 -10.17
CA ALA A 249 -3.82 -18.31 -11.58
C ALA A 249 -2.70 -19.32 -11.87
N ASP A 250 -2.83 -20.10 -12.95
CA ASP A 250 -1.82 -21.07 -13.40
C ASP A 250 -0.70 -20.40 -14.24
N TYR A 251 -0.49 -19.10 -14.06
CA TYR A 251 0.52 -18.29 -14.72
C TYR A 251 1.05 -17.22 -13.78
N ILE A 252 2.19 -16.65 -14.14
CA ILE A 252 2.77 -15.54 -13.41
C ILE A 252 2.51 -14.25 -14.17
N ALA A 253 2.06 -13.23 -13.47
CA ALA A 253 1.83 -11.91 -14.00
C ALA A 253 2.72 -10.90 -13.26
N ILE A 254 3.28 -9.95 -14.00
CA ILE A 254 4.16 -8.91 -13.47
C ILE A 254 3.65 -7.55 -13.91
N LYS A 255 3.36 -6.69 -12.92
CA LYS A 255 3.18 -5.27 -13.13
C LYS A 255 4.55 -4.60 -13.15
N MET A 256 4.85 -3.89 -14.22
CA MET A 256 6.09 -3.12 -14.40
C MET A 256 5.74 -1.64 -14.42
N PRO A 257 6.30 -0.81 -13.54
CA PRO A 257 6.14 0.64 -13.60
C PRO A 257 6.83 1.22 -14.83
N VAL A 258 6.29 2.31 -15.35
CA VAL A 258 6.87 3.07 -16.45
C VAL A 258 7.19 4.47 -15.96
N PHE A 259 8.41 4.90 -16.21
CA PHE A 259 8.92 6.21 -15.79
C PHE A 259 9.15 7.13 -17.00
N SER A 260 8.91 8.42 -16.81
CA SER A 260 9.15 9.44 -17.84
C SER A 260 10.41 10.27 -17.56
N PHE A 261 11.43 9.68 -16.94
CA PHE A 261 12.67 10.38 -16.55
C PHE A 261 13.38 11.03 -17.75
N GLU A 262 13.33 10.40 -18.93
CA GLU A 262 13.90 10.98 -20.16
C GLU A 262 13.27 12.33 -20.55
N LYS A 263 12.01 12.56 -20.17
CA LYS A 263 11.26 13.79 -20.44
C LYS A 263 11.42 14.83 -19.35
N LEU A 264 11.83 14.42 -18.14
CA LEU A 264 11.93 15.25 -16.95
C LEU A 264 13.40 15.49 -16.60
N ARG A 265 14.01 16.47 -17.24
CA ARG A 265 15.43 16.80 -17.00
C ARG A 265 15.65 17.27 -15.55
N GLY A 266 16.63 16.67 -14.89
CA GLY A 266 17.00 17.02 -13.51
C GLY A 266 16.10 16.35 -12.43
N ALA A 267 15.18 15.45 -12.80
CA ALA A 267 14.45 14.66 -11.83
C ALA A 267 15.40 13.65 -11.14
N ASP A 268 15.21 13.48 -9.83
CA ASP A 268 15.85 12.40 -9.11
C ASP A 268 15.27 11.05 -9.54
N ILE A 269 16.13 10.14 -9.99
CA ILE A 269 15.76 8.82 -10.50
C ILE A 269 15.82 7.72 -9.43
N ALA A 270 16.31 8.03 -8.22
CA ALA A 270 16.38 7.05 -7.15
C ALA A 270 14.96 6.71 -6.66
N LEU A 271 14.63 5.41 -6.60
CA LEU A 271 13.34 4.96 -6.10
C LEU A 271 13.32 4.97 -4.57
N GLY A 272 12.21 5.43 -4.03
CA GLY A 272 11.98 5.57 -2.60
C GLY A 272 10.49 5.62 -2.29
N PRO A 273 10.12 6.12 -1.10
CA PRO A 273 8.72 6.20 -0.69
C PRO A 273 7.85 7.11 -1.54
N GLU A 274 8.44 8.14 -2.19
CA GLU A 274 7.73 9.06 -3.07
C GLU A 274 7.52 8.45 -4.46
N MET A 275 6.27 8.50 -4.96
CA MET A 275 5.92 7.95 -6.26
C MET A 275 6.46 8.78 -7.43
N LYS A 276 7.14 8.11 -8.38
CA LYS A 276 7.76 8.71 -9.57
C LYS A 276 7.26 8.14 -10.90
N SER A 277 6.58 6.99 -10.88
CA SER A 277 6.05 6.35 -12.08
C SER A 277 4.92 7.16 -12.71
N THR A 278 4.83 7.11 -14.03
CA THR A 278 3.83 7.82 -14.84
C THR A 278 2.91 6.87 -15.60
N GLY A 279 3.14 5.57 -15.49
CA GLY A 279 2.35 4.54 -16.12
C GLY A 279 2.77 3.16 -15.65
N GLU A 280 2.13 2.13 -16.18
CA GLU A 280 2.44 0.74 -15.88
C GLU A 280 2.17 -0.14 -17.10
N CYS A 281 2.81 -1.30 -17.16
CA CYS A 281 2.50 -2.33 -18.13
C CYS A 281 2.47 -3.71 -17.47
N LEU A 282 1.92 -4.68 -18.20
CA LEU A 282 1.69 -6.04 -17.72
C LEU A 282 2.46 -7.05 -18.59
N GLY A 283 3.26 -7.90 -17.91
CA GLY A 283 3.86 -9.10 -18.50
C GLY A 283 3.22 -10.36 -17.93
N ILE A 284 2.84 -11.30 -18.79
CA ILE A 284 2.28 -12.60 -18.39
C ILE A 284 3.12 -13.72 -19.00
N GLY A 285 3.46 -14.71 -18.19
CA GLY A 285 4.23 -15.88 -18.60
C GLY A 285 3.92 -17.13 -17.78
N LYS A 286 4.39 -18.27 -18.25
CA LYS A 286 4.33 -19.53 -17.47
C LYS A 286 5.44 -19.58 -16.39
N THR A 287 6.48 -18.80 -16.56
CA THR A 287 7.57 -18.67 -15.60
C THR A 287 7.78 -17.20 -15.25
N PHE A 288 8.39 -16.95 -14.09
CA PHE A 288 8.76 -15.61 -13.63
C PHE A 288 9.62 -14.87 -14.69
N ASN A 289 10.65 -15.53 -15.21
CA ASN A 289 11.54 -14.92 -16.19
C ASN A 289 10.82 -14.55 -17.51
N GLU A 290 9.89 -15.39 -17.96
CA GLU A 290 9.09 -15.08 -19.15
C GLU A 290 8.17 -13.87 -18.93
N ALA A 291 7.48 -13.83 -17.79
CA ALA A 291 6.60 -12.71 -17.41
C ALA A 291 7.40 -11.41 -17.27
N LEU A 292 8.54 -11.46 -16.59
CA LEU A 292 9.43 -10.32 -16.37
C LEU A 292 9.99 -9.78 -17.69
N TYR A 293 10.47 -10.68 -18.57
CA TYR A 293 10.95 -10.29 -19.89
C TYR A 293 9.89 -9.54 -20.72
N LYS A 294 8.67 -10.07 -20.73
CA LYS A 294 7.54 -9.42 -21.41
C LYS A 294 7.19 -8.06 -20.80
N ALA A 295 7.24 -7.96 -19.47
CA ALA A 295 7.01 -6.72 -18.75
C ALA A 295 8.05 -5.65 -19.11
N PHE A 296 9.33 -6.00 -19.15
CA PHE A 296 10.39 -5.10 -19.62
C PHE A 296 10.17 -4.62 -21.06
N LEU A 297 9.80 -5.54 -21.99
CA LEU A 297 9.50 -5.14 -23.36
C LEU A 297 8.30 -4.19 -23.42
N GLY A 298 7.25 -4.47 -22.62
CA GLY A 298 6.07 -3.62 -22.52
C GLY A 298 6.37 -2.23 -21.95
N ALA A 299 7.35 -2.13 -21.08
CA ALA A 299 7.85 -0.86 -20.52
C ALA A 299 8.79 -0.09 -21.46
N GLY A 300 9.06 -0.64 -22.67
CA GLY A 300 9.90 0.01 -23.68
C GLY A 300 11.40 -0.30 -23.59
N PHE A 301 11.80 -1.24 -22.74
CA PHE A 301 13.21 -1.65 -22.66
C PHE A 301 13.61 -2.51 -23.87
N HIS A 302 14.76 -2.22 -24.45
CA HIS A 302 15.36 -3.00 -25.53
C HIS A 302 16.24 -4.10 -24.94
N LEU A 303 15.68 -5.28 -24.77
CA LEU A 303 16.39 -6.45 -24.26
C LEU A 303 16.82 -7.40 -25.39
N PRO A 304 17.93 -8.15 -25.24
CA PRO A 304 18.27 -9.25 -26.17
C PRO A 304 17.12 -10.25 -26.23
N LYS A 305 16.95 -10.91 -27.40
CA LYS A 305 15.92 -11.95 -27.53
C LYS A 305 16.11 -13.02 -26.47
N TYR A 306 15.04 -13.29 -25.72
CA TYR A 306 15.04 -14.38 -24.76
C TYR A 306 15.27 -15.71 -25.51
N LYS A 307 16.37 -16.39 -25.18
CA LYS A 307 16.64 -17.76 -25.65
C LYS A 307 15.98 -18.71 -24.65
N LYS A 308 15.06 -19.52 -25.12
CA LYS A 308 14.43 -20.60 -24.35
C LYS A 308 15.47 -21.65 -23.96
#